data_943f23eb575632a8f743b44c2a04fafc
#
_entry.id   943f23eb575632a8f743b44c2a04fafc
#
_cell.length_a   1.000
_cell.length_b   1.000
_cell.length_c   1.000
_cell.angle_alpha   90.00
_cell.angle_beta   90.00
_cell.angle_gamma   90.00
#
_symmetry.space_group_name_H-M   'P 1'
#
loop_
_entity.id
_entity.type
_entity.pdbx_description
1 polymer ?
#
loop_
_entity_poly.entity_id
_entity_poly.type
_entity_poly.pdbx_seq_one_letter_code
_entity_poly.pdbx_strand_id
1 'polypeptide(L)'
;MLCRHYMVRFGAARSTILDTATLGEALARMIKHHMQQLLLINEAGEFVGEITTFTLAKLLLNGAGTQTREQAEAETVSDVDERITPHLGRRVRDFAEHDLPVVNPDTPLMEAVQLLATGKLRLPVVDPATNKFVGVISPLTVLRRYQF
;
A
#
# COMPACT_ATOMS: atom_id res chain seq x y z
N MET A 1 18.48 -18.52 2.51
CA MET A 1 17.42 -18.24 1.53
C MET A 1 17.27 -16.73 1.41
N LEU A 2 17.14 -16.25 0.20
CA LEU A 2 17.10 -14.81 -0.11
C LEU A 2 15.73 -14.42 -0.63
N CYS A 3 15.38 -13.14 -0.44
CA CYS A 3 14.09 -12.61 -0.88
C CYS A 3 13.86 -12.80 -2.38
N ARG A 4 14.91 -12.74 -3.22
CA ARG A 4 14.77 -12.94 -4.67
C ARG A 4 14.06 -14.24 -5.05
N HIS A 5 14.15 -15.27 -4.24
CA HIS A 5 13.56 -16.59 -4.52
C HIS A 5 12.07 -16.65 -4.18
N TYR A 6 11.54 -15.67 -3.45
CA TYR A 6 10.18 -15.67 -2.93
C TYR A 6 9.35 -14.46 -3.35
N MET A 7 9.96 -13.47 -3.99
CA MET A 7 9.27 -12.25 -4.41
C MET A 7 8.45 -12.47 -5.67
N VAL A 8 7.38 -11.69 -5.83
CA VAL A 8 6.68 -11.52 -7.10
C VAL A 8 7.36 -10.36 -7.84
N ARG A 9 7.81 -10.62 -9.06
CA ARG A 9 8.55 -9.64 -9.85
C ARG A 9 7.65 -8.49 -10.30
N PHE A 10 8.25 -7.32 -10.47
CA PHE A 10 7.61 -6.17 -11.09
C PHE A 10 7.06 -6.55 -12.48
N GLY A 11 5.89 -6.06 -12.84
CA GLY A 11 5.20 -6.47 -14.07
C GLY A 11 4.16 -7.57 -13.86
N ALA A 12 4.41 -8.50 -12.94
CA ALA A 12 3.41 -9.44 -12.45
C ALA A 12 2.69 -8.94 -11.20
N ALA A 13 3.25 -7.93 -10.51
CA ALA A 13 2.65 -7.33 -9.33
C ALA A 13 1.57 -6.32 -9.71
N ARG A 14 0.33 -6.60 -9.31
CA ARG A 14 -0.82 -5.70 -9.53
C ARG A 14 -0.98 -4.67 -8.42
N SER A 15 -0.11 -4.71 -7.44
CA SER A 15 -0.20 -3.91 -6.20
C SER A 15 0.51 -2.57 -6.29
N THR A 16 0.86 -2.12 -7.50
CA THR A 16 1.57 -0.86 -7.72
C THR A 16 0.73 0.16 -8.46
N ILE A 17 1.03 1.44 -8.23
CA ILE A 17 0.43 2.56 -8.95
C ILE A 17 1.47 3.67 -9.09
N LEU A 18 1.39 4.48 -10.15
CA LEU A 18 2.23 5.65 -10.28
C LEU A 18 1.88 6.69 -9.21
N ASP A 19 2.89 7.32 -8.63
CA ASP A 19 2.72 8.33 -7.59
C ASP A 19 1.99 9.59 -8.08
N THR A 20 1.96 9.79 -9.40
CA THR A 20 1.24 10.90 -10.05
C THR A 20 -0.24 10.60 -10.31
N ALA A 21 -0.68 9.36 -10.10
CA ALA A 21 -2.10 9.01 -10.20
C ALA A 21 -2.92 9.77 -9.17
N THR A 22 -4.21 9.91 -9.43
CA THR A 22 -5.12 10.55 -8.46
C THR A 22 -5.52 9.58 -7.36
N LEU A 23 -5.94 10.12 -6.23
CA LEU A 23 -6.51 9.30 -5.15
C LEU A 23 -7.71 8.49 -5.64
N GLY A 24 -8.56 9.09 -6.49
CA GLY A 24 -9.72 8.39 -7.07
C GLY A 24 -9.32 7.19 -7.91
N GLU A 25 -8.25 7.31 -8.72
CA GLU A 25 -7.72 6.18 -9.49
C GLU A 25 -7.17 5.06 -8.59
N ALA A 26 -6.49 5.43 -7.51
CA ALA A 26 -5.99 4.47 -6.54
C ALA A 26 -7.13 3.71 -5.86
N LEU A 27 -8.17 4.44 -5.42
CA LEU A 27 -9.35 3.83 -4.79
C LEU A 27 -10.07 2.88 -5.75
N ALA A 28 -10.27 3.30 -7.00
CA ALA A 28 -10.91 2.47 -8.01
C ALA A 28 -10.15 1.15 -8.23
N ARG A 29 -8.82 1.22 -8.26
CA ARG A 29 -7.96 0.02 -8.40
C ARG A 29 -8.06 -0.89 -7.18
N MET A 30 -8.03 -0.31 -5.97
CA MET A 30 -8.16 -1.09 -4.74
C MET A 30 -9.49 -1.83 -4.68
N ILE A 31 -10.58 -1.16 -5.05
CA ILE A 31 -11.91 -1.77 -5.08
C ILE A 31 -11.98 -2.86 -6.13
N LYS A 32 -11.54 -2.59 -7.35
CA LYS A 32 -11.61 -3.53 -8.47
C LYS A 32 -10.87 -4.83 -8.20
N HIS A 33 -9.72 -4.76 -7.54
CA HIS A 33 -8.85 -5.90 -7.30
C HIS A 33 -8.87 -6.40 -5.85
N HIS A 34 -9.77 -5.90 -5.02
CA HIS A 34 -9.91 -6.26 -3.61
C HIS A 34 -8.58 -6.13 -2.85
N MET A 35 -7.90 -4.99 -3.04
CA MET A 35 -6.60 -4.73 -2.45
C MET A 35 -6.71 -3.82 -1.25
N GLN A 36 -5.94 -4.11 -0.20
CA GLN A 36 -5.87 -3.29 1.01
C GLN A 36 -4.65 -2.37 1.02
N GLN A 37 -3.78 -2.49 0.02
CA GLN A 37 -2.54 -1.74 -0.08
C GLN A 37 -2.17 -1.54 -1.55
N LEU A 38 -1.68 -0.34 -1.88
CA LEU A 38 -0.98 -0.09 -3.13
C LEU A 38 0.39 0.51 -2.84
N LEU A 39 1.38 0.00 -3.53
CA LEU A 39 2.74 0.52 -3.49
C LEU A 39 2.90 1.56 -4.59
N LEU A 40 3.46 2.71 -4.24
CA LEU A 40 3.64 3.82 -5.17
C LEU A 40 5.04 3.76 -5.77
N ILE A 41 5.10 3.88 -7.09
CA ILE A 41 6.34 4.03 -7.84
C ILE A 41 6.30 5.33 -8.63
N ASN A 42 7.45 5.95 -8.83
CA ASN A 42 7.57 7.13 -9.69
C ASN A 42 7.82 6.72 -11.15
N GLU A 43 7.92 7.71 -12.04
CA GLU A 43 8.16 7.46 -13.46
C GLU A 43 9.53 6.81 -13.73
N ALA A 44 10.49 7.01 -12.84
CA ALA A 44 11.79 6.36 -12.93
C ALA A 44 11.77 4.89 -12.46
N GLY A 45 10.63 4.40 -11.98
CA GLY A 45 10.50 3.03 -11.47
C GLY A 45 10.98 2.83 -10.05
N GLU A 46 11.20 3.92 -9.30
CA GLU A 46 11.64 3.87 -7.92
C GLU A 46 10.44 3.77 -6.97
N PHE A 47 10.62 3.02 -5.88
CA PHE A 47 9.60 2.96 -4.82
C PHE A 47 9.59 4.26 -4.04
N VAL A 48 8.39 4.83 -3.83
CA VAL A 48 8.25 6.13 -3.15
C VAL A 48 7.30 6.11 -1.96
N GLY A 49 6.49 5.10 -1.78
CA GLY A 49 5.59 5.04 -0.63
C GLY A 49 4.46 4.04 -0.80
N GLU A 50 3.53 4.05 0.15
CA GLU A 50 2.35 3.20 0.08
C GLU A 50 1.08 3.95 0.48
N ILE A 51 -0.06 3.47 0.00
CA ILE A 51 -1.37 3.83 0.52
C ILE A 51 -2.10 2.57 0.96
N THR A 52 -2.78 2.64 2.09
CA THR A 52 -3.54 1.51 2.64
C THR A 52 -4.97 1.91 2.95
N THR A 53 -5.81 0.92 3.22
CA THR A 53 -7.18 1.17 3.69
C THR A 53 -7.21 1.91 5.02
N PHE A 54 -6.18 1.81 5.84
CA PHE A 54 -6.07 2.60 7.07
C PHE A 54 -5.94 4.10 6.79
N THR A 55 -5.16 4.47 5.79
CA THR A 55 -5.04 5.86 5.35
C THR A 55 -6.40 6.42 4.93
N LEU A 56 -7.17 5.61 4.19
CA LEU A 56 -8.51 6.00 3.73
C LEU A 56 -9.50 6.14 4.89
N ALA A 57 -9.45 5.23 5.85
CA ALA A 57 -10.29 5.34 7.05
C ALA A 57 -10.01 6.64 7.80
N LYS A 58 -8.75 7.06 7.90
CA LYS A 58 -8.39 8.33 8.53
C LYS A 58 -8.96 9.54 7.79
N LEU A 59 -9.01 9.50 6.47
CA LEU A 59 -9.64 10.56 5.67
C LEU A 59 -11.14 10.68 5.97
N LEU A 60 -11.83 9.56 6.16
CA LEU A 60 -13.26 9.55 6.50
C LEU A 60 -13.54 10.13 7.88
N LEU A 61 -12.59 10.12 8.79
CA LEU A 61 -12.72 10.77 10.10
C LEU A 61 -12.64 12.30 10.03
N ASN A 62 -12.15 12.85 8.93
CA ASN A 62 -12.03 14.30 8.70
C ASN A 62 -11.33 15.04 9.87
N GLY A 63 -10.34 14.41 10.51
CA GLY A 63 -9.63 14.98 11.66
C GLY A 63 -10.46 15.13 12.92
N ALA A 64 -11.70 14.68 12.94
CA ALA A 64 -12.64 14.87 14.03
C ALA A 64 -12.31 13.99 15.26
N GLY A 65 -11.48 12.96 15.08
CA GLY A 65 -11.20 12.03 16.16
C GLY A 65 -12.41 11.16 16.52
N THR A 66 -12.63 10.97 17.81
CA THR A 66 -13.71 10.13 18.31
C THR A 66 -15.05 10.87 18.30
N GLN A 67 -16.05 10.27 17.70
CA GLN A 67 -17.45 10.74 17.77
C GLN A 67 -18.20 10.00 18.86
N THR A 68 -19.24 10.64 19.42
CA THR A 68 -20.23 9.94 20.22
C THR A 68 -21.10 9.06 19.30
N ARG A 69 -21.73 8.05 19.88
CA ARG A 69 -22.63 7.17 19.10
C ARG A 69 -23.78 7.98 18.49
N GLU A 70 -24.31 8.94 19.23
CA GLU A 70 -25.38 9.82 18.75
C GLU A 70 -24.93 10.66 17.55
N GLN A 71 -23.73 11.22 17.59
CA GLN A 71 -23.14 11.95 16.46
C GLN A 71 -22.93 11.04 15.25
N ALA A 72 -22.45 9.82 15.46
CA ALA A 72 -22.22 8.84 14.40
C ALA A 72 -23.57 8.40 13.75
N GLU A 73 -24.61 8.20 14.54
CA GLU A 73 -25.94 7.81 14.05
C GLU A 73 -26.60 8.93 13.24
N ALA A 74 -26.26 10.19 13.52
CA ALA A 74 -26.79 11.34 12.80
C ALA A 74 -26.10 11.57 11.44
N GLU A 75 -24.97 10.93 11.16
CA GLU A 75 -24.27 11.07 9.90
C GLU A 75 -25.06 10.49 8.73
N THR A 76 -24.99 11.17 7.59
CA THR A 76 -25.61 10.75 6.35
C THR A 76 -24.55 10.33 5.34
N VAL A 77 -24.96 9.64 4.26
CA VAL A 77 -24.07 9.32 3.14
C VAL A 77 -23.46 10.59 2.55
N SER A 78 -24.22 11.68 2.49
CA SER A 78 -23.75 12.98 2.01
C SER A 78 -22.60 13.53 2.87
N ASP A 79 -22.67 13.36 4.18
CA ASP A 79 -21.59 13.79 5.09
C ASP A 79 -20.29 13.03 4.81
N VAL A 80 -20.38 11.73 4.56
CA VAL A 80 -19.22 10.90 4.21
C VAL A 80 -18.66 11.32 2.85
N ASP A 81 -19.51 11.54 1.87
CA ASP A 81 -19.11 11.98 0.54
C ASP A 81 -18.35 13.31 0.58
N GLU A 82 -18.79 14.25 1.41
CA GLU A 82 -18.12 15.54 1.58
C GLU A 82 -16.71 15.42 2.16
N ARG A 83 -16.40 14.38 2.90
CA ARG A 83 -15.08 14.15 3.47
C ARG A 83 -14.07 13.62 2.46
N ILE A 84 -14.50 12.84 1.49
CA ILE A 84 -13.61 12.20 0.56
C ILE A 84 -13.59 12.86 -0.83
N THR A 85 -14.72 13.33 -1.32
CA THR A 85 -14.83 13.89 -2.67
C THR A 85 -13.83 15.01 -2.97
N PRO A 86 -13.56 15.96 -2.05
CA PRO A 86 -12.58 17.03 -2.34
C PRO A 86 -11.17 16.52 -2.57
N HIS A 87 -10.85 15.29 -2.10
CA HIS A 87 -9.50 14.73 -2.21
C HIS A 87 -9.30 13.86 -3.45
N LEU A 88 -10.36 13.44 -4.11
CA LEU A 88 -10.28 12.42 -5.18
C LEU A 88 -9.44 12.86 -6.37
N GLY A 89 -9.41 14.15 -6.69
CA GLY A 89 -8.62 14.69 -7.79
C GLY A 89 -7.16 14.99 -7.43
N ARG A 90 -6.79 14.91 -6.17
CA ARG A 90 -5.41 15.15 -5.72
C ARG A 90 -4.52 13.97 -6.02
N ARG A 91 -3.20 14.18 -6.04
CA ARG A 91 -2.23 13.13 -6.30
C ARG A 91 -2.20 12.14 -5.15
N VAL A 92 -2.18 10.85 -5.46
CA VAL A 92 -2.14 9.78 -4.45
C VAL A 92 -0.92 9.92 -3.53
N ARG A 93 0.20 10.41 -4.05
CA ARG A 93 1.42 10.65 -3.26
C ARG A 93 1.23 11.60 -2.08
N ASP A 94 0.24 12.50 -2.15
CA ASP A 94 -0.04 13.44 -1.06
C ASP A 94 -0.65 12.75 0.16
N PHE A 95 -1.17 11.53 -0.02
CA PHE A 95 -1.81 10.72 1.04
C PHE A 95 -0.97 9.51 1.43
N ALA A 96 0.12 9.26 0.75
CA ALA A 96 0.94 8.07 0.96
C ALA A 96 1.85 8.21 2.17
N GLU A 97 2.16 7.07 2.78
CA GLU A 97 3.23 6.96 3.77
C GLU A 97 4.54 6.71 3.03
N HIS A 98 5.59 7.44 3.39
CA HIS A 98 6.87 7.44 2.68
C HIS A 98 8.01 6.80 3.47
N ASP A 99 7.90 6.71 4.80
CA ASP A 99 8.93 6.14 5.67
C ASP A 99 8.59 4.69 6.00
N LEU A 100 8.90 3.80 5.06
CA LEU A 100 8.52 2.39 5.14
C LEU A 100 9.73 1.48 5.01
N PRO A 101 9.72 0.31 5.67
CA PRO A 101 10.77 -0.67 5.50
C PRO A 101 10.74 -1.24 4.08
N VAL A 102 11.91 -1.38 3.49
CA VAL A 102 12.13 -2.04 2.21
C VAL A 102 13.17 -3.15 2.39
N VAL A 103 13.13 -4.12 1.51
CA VAL A 103 14.15 -5.16 1.42
C VAL A 103 14.76 -5.15 0.03
N ASN A 104 15.86 -5.84 -0.16
CA ASN A 104 16.47 -6.01 -1.48
C ASN A 104 16.50 -7.50 -1.87
N PRO A 105 16.83 -7.82 -3.13
CA PRO A 105 16.85 -9.21 -3.57
C PRO A 105 17.78 -10.13 -2.78
N ASP A 106 18.81 -9.57 -2.17
CA ASP A 106 19.82 -10.32 -1.40
C ASP A 106 19.53 -10.32 0.11
N THR A 107 18.47 -9.66 0.56
CA THR A 107 18.07 -9.69 1.97
C THR A 107 17.74 -11.14 2.36
N PRO A 108 18.31 -11.64 3.48
CA PRO A 108 17.91 -12.95 3.99
C PRO A 108 16.40 -13.03 4.23
N LEU A 109 15.79 -14.14 3.82
CA LEU A 109 14.35 -14.30 3.91
C LEU A 109 13.81 -14.04 5.32
N MET A 110 14.52 -14.52 6.35
CA MET A 110 14.04 -14.39 7.73
C MET A 110 14.02 -12.94 8.23
N GLU A 111 14.86 -12.05 7.67
CA GLU A 111 14.75 -10.61 7.96
C GLU A 111 13.44 -10.04 7.41
N ALA A 112 13.08 -10.42 6.19
CA ALA A 112 11.80 -10.02 5.61
C ALA A 112 10.61 -10.57 6.40
N VAL A 113 10.69 -11.83 6.83
CA VAL A 113 9.64 -12.46 7.65
C VAL A 113 9.46 -11.71 8.97
N GLN A 114 10.54 -11.29 9.62
CA GLN A 114 10.45 -10.48 10.84
C GLN A 114 9.74 -9.15 10.60
N LEU A 115 10.02 -8.48 9.49
CA LEU A 115 9.33 -7.24 9.12
C LEU A 115 7.84 -7.50 8.82
N LEU A 116 7.52 -8.58 8.10
CA LEU A 116 6.14 -8.95 7.81
C LEU A 116 5.37 -9.26 9.10
N ALA A 117 6.03 -9.88 10.08
CA ALA A 117 5.42 -10.21 11.37
C ALA A 117 5.03 -8.97 12.20
N THR A 118 5.53 -7.79 11.86
CA THR A 118 5.09 -6.53 12.50
C THR A 118 3.73 -6.02 12.01
N GLY A 119 3.07 -6.75 11.11
CA GLY A 119 1.76 -6.39 10.58
C GLY A 119 1.79 -5.80 9.19
N LYS A 120 2.88 -5.95 8.46
CA LYS A 120 2.98 -5.50 7.06
C LYS A 120 2.34 -6.52 6.13
N LEU A 121 1.51 -6.04 5.19
CA LEU A 121 0.87 -6.89 4.20
C LEU A 121 1.84 -7.34 3.11
N ARG A 122 2.69 -6.43 2.67
CA ARG A 122 3.71 -6.64 1.64
C ARG A 122 4.90 -5.76 1.93
N LEU A 123 6.06 -6.23 1.52
CA LEU A 123 7.29 -5.43 1.53
C LEU A 123 7.75 -5.20 0.10
N PRO A 124 8.07 -3.96 -0.27
CA PRO A 124 8.71 -3.70 -1.55
C PRO A 124 10.14 -4.24 -1.56
N VAL A 125 10.50 -4.82 -2.69
CA VAL A 125 11.88 -5.27 -2.96
C VAL A 125 12.51 -4.26 -3.90
N VAL A 126 13.59 -3.63 -3.47
CA VAL A 126 14.26 -2.53 -4.17
C VAL A 126 15.69 -2.92 -4.45
N ASP A 127 16.16 -2.66 -5.68
CA ASP A 127 17.57 -2.85 -6.02
C ASP A 127 18.38 -1.73 -5.37
N PRO A 128 19.33 -2.05 -4.46
CA PRO A 128 20.12 -1.04 -3.75
C PRO A 128 21.07 -0.25 -4.67
N ALA A 129 21.47 -0.82 -5.80
CA ALA A 129 22.37 -0.14 -6.73
C ALA A 129 21.68 0.92 -7.57
N THR A 130 20.41 0.70 -7.95
CA THR A 130 19.66 1.56 -8.86
C THR A 130 18.48 2.26 -8.19
N ASN A 131 18.12 1.87 -6.98
CA ASN A 131 16.91 2.31 -6.26
C ASN A 131 15.61 1.96 -7.00
N LYS A 132 15.67 1.02 -7.93
CA LYS A 132 14.49 0.59 -8.69
C LYS A 132 13.65 -0.40 -7.90
N PHE A 133 12.34 -0.25 -8.00
CA PHE A 133 11.39 -1.24 -7.50
C PHE A 133 11.47 -2.49 -8.41
N VAL A 134 11.73 -3.66 -7.83
CA VAL A 134 11.91 -4.89 -8.61
C VAL A 134 10.89 -5.98 -8.27
N GLY A 135 10.16 -5.85 -7.19
CA GLY A 135 9.14 -6.82 -6.83
C GLY A 135 8.57 -6.61 -5.44
N VAL A 136 7.74 -7.54 -5.02
CA VAL A 136 7.10 -7.56 -3.69
C VAL A 136 7.29 -8.90 -3.03
N ILE A 137 7.41 -8.88 -1.70
CA ILE A 137 7.37 -10.10 -0.89
C ILE A 137 6.25 -9.96 0.14
N SER A 138 5.52 -11.04 0.36
CA SER A 138 4.43 -11.11 1.34
C SER A 138 4.41 -12.50 1.96
N PRO A 139 3.66 -12.73 3.04
CA PRO A 139 3.50 -14.07 3.58
C PRO A 139 3.00 -15.07 2.53
N LEU A 140 2.08 -14.66 1.66
CA LEU A 140 1.56 -15.54 0.61
C LEU A 140 2.61 -15.91 -0.44
N THR A 141 3.51 -15.01 -0.81
CA THR A 141 4.56 -15.33 -1.79
C THR A 141 5.55 -16.35 -1.23
N VAL A 142 5.76 -16.33 0.09
CA VAL A 142 6.57 -17.34 0.77
C VAL A 142 5.83 -18.68 0.85
N LEU A 143 4.56 -18.65 1.27
CA LEU A 143 3.75 -19.86 1.46
C LEU A 143 3.47 -20.62 0.16
N ARG A 144 3.46 -19.92 -0.98
CA ARG A 144 3.25 -20.55 -2.30
C ARG A 144 4.25 -21.63 -2.64
N ARG A 145 5.40 -21.65 -2.00
CA ARG A 145 6.41 -22.70 -2.24
C ARG A 145 6.05 -24.02 -1.57
N TYR A 146 5.13 -24.01 -0.64
CA TYR A 146 4.72 -25.20 0.07
C TYR A 146 3.44 -25.77 -0.52
N GLN A 147 3.32 -27.10 -0.44
CA GLN A 147 2.09 -27.81 -0.78
C GLN A 147 1.44 -28.28 0.53
N PHE A 148 0.22 -27.85 0.70
CA PHE A 148 -0.55 -28.18 1.88
C PHE A 148 -1.62 -29.22 1.59
#